data_df9918a30751225b3ef56e4c59afb3d5
#
_entry.id   df9918a30751225b3ef56e4c59afb3d5
#
_cell.length_a   1.000
_cell.length_b   1.000
_cell.length_c   1.000
_cell.angle_alpha   90.00
_cell.angle_beta   90.00
_cell.angle_gamma   90.00
#
_symmetry.space_group_name_H-M   'P 1'
#
loop_
_entity.id
_entity.type
_entity.pdbx_description
1 polymer ?
#
loop_
_entity_poly.entity_id
_entity_poly.type
_entity_poly.pdbx_seq_one_letter_code
_entity_poly.pdbx_strand_id
1 'polypeptide(L)'
;MAEWSNATMTDVGADLQAKVNAGKTKLTFTKIKVGSGVNATNPLALTDVISSKWETTNFVVKQEGKIVSVDTFITNTGIHEAFRMSEIGLFAQDPDKGEILYAYLTDPEPDRMPAEGGSVVVSQELTIGMVFSNTGNVSLTVNMGALVTHEQLTEVVKQHNDDTNAHGGLLQKLKSQLTTHNTDLSSHPAITDAIAKILGATDWQENPVATLKDIKTKLGEGGIVAQRFGESGFVKYANGFTIQWGYGNQNYEDLTISKK
;
A
#
# COMPACT_ATOMS: atom_id res chain seq x y z
N MET A 1 16.02 5.99 26.65
CA MET A 1 14.64 6.49 26.41
C MET A 1 14.48 7.71 27.28
N ALA A 2 14.13 8.85 26.72
CA ALA A 2 13.94 10.09 27.47
C ALA A 2 12.92 9.89 28.59
N GLU A 3 13.29 10.18 29.80
CA GLU A 3 12.40 10.18 30.96
C GLU A 3 12.08 11.62 31.31
N TRP A 4 11.08 12.19 30.67
CA TRP A 4 10.61 13.53 30.99
C TRP A 4 10.07 13.56 32.43
N SER A 5 10.84 14.12 33.30
CA SER A 5 10.52 14.25 34.70
C SER A 5 10.34 15.73 35.04
N ASN A 6 9.77 16.02 36.22
CA ASN A 6 9.62 17.35 36.72
C ASN A 6 8.77 18.31 35.88
N ALA A 7 7.64 17.81 35.38
CA ALA A 7 6.64 18.68 34.79
C ALA A 7 6.13 19.67 35.84
N THR A 8 6.29 20.96 35.60
CA THR A 8 5.95 22.03 36.52
C THR A 8 5.07 23.06 35.85
N MET A 9 3.92 23.34 36.42
CA MET A 9 3.13 24.51 36.02
C MET A 9 3.83 25.77 36.54
N THR A 10 4.01 26.75 35.67
CA THR A 10 4.61 28.02 36.07
C THR A 10 3.64 28.86 36.93
N ASP A 11 4.16 29.87 37.62
CA ASP A 11 3.31 30.79 38.43
C ASP A 11 2.27 31.49 37.54
N VAL A 12 2.67 31.93 36.33
CA VAL A 12 1.74 32.56 35.39
C VAL A 12 0.76 31.55 34.80
N GLY A 13 1.18 30.30 34.65
CA GLY A 13 0.30 29.18 34.22
C GLY A 13 -0.75 28.88 35.30
N ALA A 14 -0.35 28.87 36.56
CA ALA A 14 -1.27 28.68 37.69
C ALA A 14 -2.28 29.83 37.82
N ASP A 15 -1.85 31.08 37.58
CA ASP A 15 -2.75 32.25 37.53
C ASP A 15 -3.79 32.07 36.41
N LEU A 16 -3.37 31.66 35.21
CA LEU A 16 -4.28 31.39 34.11
C LEU A 16 -5.25 30.25 34.43
N GLN A 17 -4.76 29.16 35.03
CA GLN A 17 -5.61 28.03 35.42
C GLN A 17 -6.65 28.46 36.48
N ALA A 18 -6.30 29.34 37.41
CA ALA A 18 -7.27 29.89 38.35
C ALA A 18 -8.37 30.72 37.67
N LYS A 19 -8.03 31.50 36.63
CA LYS A 19 -9.02 32.22 35.80
C LYS A 19 -9.93 31.27 35.04
N VAL A 20 -9.38 30.17 34.49
CA VAL A 20 -10.14 29.12 33.81
C VAL A 20 -11.11 28.43 34.75
N ASN A 21 -10.65 28.05 35.95
CA ASN A 21 -11.48 27.39 36.96
C ASN A 21 -12.59 28.33 37.49
N ALA A 22 -12.35 29.65 37.52
CA ALA A 22 -13.34 30.67 37.87
C ALA A 22 -14.31 30.98 36.69
N GLY A 23 -14.19 30.34 35.57
CA GLY A 23 -15.03 30.55 34.36
C GLY A 23 -14.80 31.91 33.68
N LYS A 24 -13.70 32.61 33.98
CA LYS A 24 -13.37 33.92 33.42
C LYS A 24 -12.78 33.84 32.01
N THR A 25 -12.18 32.73 31.68
CA THR A 25 -11.58 32.45 30.35
C THR A 25 -11.57 30.97 30.06
N LYS A 26 -11.18 30.60 28.80
CA LYS A 26 -10.93 29.22 28.39
C LYS A 26 -9.44 28.99 28.27
N LEU A 27 -8.98 27.77 28.59
CA LEU A 27 -7.62 27.39 28.36
C LEU A 27 -7.40 27.15 26.85
N THR A 28 -6.52 27.94 26.27
CA THR A 28 -6.17 27.86 24.84
C THR A 28 -4.66 27.77 24.71
N PHE A 29 -4.14 26.63 24.30
CA PHE A 29 -2.72 26.46 24.01
C PHE A 29 -2.37 27.11 22.67
N THR A 30 -1.17 27.71 22.62
CA THR A 30 -0.72 28.49 21.46
C THR A 30 0.50 27.90 20.78
N LYS A 31 1.42 27.33 21.57
CA LYS A 31 2.74 26.94 21.09
C LYS A 31 3.37 25.86 21.97
N ILE A 32 4.21 25.04 21.36
CA ILE A 32 5.16 24.15 22.05
C ILE A 32 6.56 24.57 21.64
N LYS A 33 7.45 24.77 22.58
CA LYS A 33 8.88 24.96 22.35
C LYS A 33 9.68 23.80 22.92
N VAL A 34 10.72 23.41 22.22
CA VAL A 34 11.72 22.45 22.69
C VAL A 34 13.08 23.12 22.67
N GLY A 35 13.81 22.93 23.76
CA GLY A 35 15.08 23.59 23.92
C GLY A 35 16.17 22.70 24.53
N SER A 36 17.34 23.30 24.66
CA SER A 36 18.55 22.67 25.23
C SER A 36 18.97 23.30 26.57
N GLY A 37 18.05 23.99 27.23
CA GLY A 37 18.32 24.59 28.53
C GLY A 37 18.49 23.52 29.63
N VAL A 38 19.39 23.80 30.56
CA VAL A 38 19.67 22.93 31.70
C VAL A 38 19.65 23.77 32.99
N ASN A 39 19.28 23.13 34.10
CA ASN A 39 19.38 23.72 35.42
C ASN A 39 18.60 25.02 35.60
N ALA A 40 17.30 25.01 35.29
CA ALA A 40 16.42 26.11 35.69
C ALA A 40 16.49 26.32 37.22
N THR A 41 17.00 27.45 37.67
CA THR A 41 17.15 27.76 39.10
C THR A 41 15.79 27.86 39.77
N ASN A 42 14.77 28.37 39.06
CA ASN A 42 13.39 28.44 39.53
C ASN A 42 12.43 28.17 38.35
N PRO A 43 12.04 26.92 38.10
CA PRO A 43 11.12 26.57 37.00
C PRO A 43 9.75 27.28 37.11
N LEU A 44 9.29 27.60 38.32
CA LEU A 44 7.99 28.24 38.53
C LEU A 44 7.96 29.66 37.97
N ALA A 45 9.07 30.38 38.07
CA ALA A 45 9.18 31.79 37.66
C ALA A 45 9.59 31.98 36.20
N LEU A 46 9.75 30.88 35.43
CA LEU A 46 10.10 30.97 34.00
C LEU A 46 8.96 31.58 33.18
N THR A 47 9.33 32.46 32.29
CA THR A 47 8.42 33.07 31.30
C THR A 47 8.62 32.53 29.87
N ASP A 48 9.74 31.86 29.66
CA ASP A 48 10.07 31.16 28.41
C ASP A 48 10.99 29.97 28.70
N VAL A 49 11.24 29.12 27.72
CA VAL A 49 12.30 28.10 27.78
C VAL A 49 13.67 28.79 27.84
N ILE A 50 14.66 28.15 28.47
CA ILE A 50 15.99 28.75 28.71
C ILE A 50 16.74 28.90 27.39
N SER A 51 16.69 27.89 26.51
CA SER A 51 17.43 27.85 25.24
C SER A 51 16.61 27.22 24.15
N SER A 52 15.67 27.97 23.60
CA SER A 52 14.79 27.49 22.51
C SER A 52 15.60 27.08 21.27
N LYS A 53 15.30 25.89 20.76
CA LYS A 53 15.92 25.33 19.55
C LYS A 53 14.91 24.98 18.48
N TRP A 54 13.70 24.69 18.87
CA TRP A 54 12.62 24.31 17.96
C TRP A 54 11.27 24.75 18.56
N GLU A 55 10.33 25.13 17.69
CA GLU A 55 8.98 25.48 18.12
C GLU A 55 7.93 25.06 17.08
N THR A 56 6.71 24.83 17.54
CA THR A 56 5.58 24.55 16.66
C THR A 56 4.27 25.10 17.22
N THR A 57 3.41 25.52 16.32
CA THR A 57 1.99 25.81 16.57
C THR A 57 1.07 24.72 16.04
N ASN A 58 1.66 23.67 15.42
CA ASN A 58 0.92 22.55 14.84
C ASN A 58 0.83 21.41 15.84
N PHE A 59 -0.26 21.38 16.59
CA PHE A 59 -0.58 20.34 17.57
C PHE A 59 -2.10 20.10 17.61
N VAL A 60 -2.49 18.97 18.17
CA VAL A 60 -3.89 18.59 18.38
C VAL A 60 -4.15 18.48 19.87
N VAL A 61 -5.21 19.14 20.34
CA VAL A 61 -5.67 19.01 21.72
C VAL A 61 -6.81 18.00 21.77
N LYS A 62 -6.65 16.98 22.60
CA LYS A 62 -7.67 15.95 22.83
C LYS A 62 -8.09 15.97 24.30
N GLN A 63 -9.34 15.66 24.56
CA GLN A 63 -9.85 15.48 25.91
C GLN A 63 -10.47 14.09 26.05
N GLU A 64 -10.01 13.36 27.05
CA GLU A 64 -10.54 12.04 27.37
C GLU A 64 -10.83 11.96 28.87
N GLY A 65 -12.09 12.12 29.23
CA GLY A 65 -12.50 12.24 30.62
C GLY A 65 -11.91 13.49 31.31
N LYS A 66 -11.05 13.28 32.31
CA LYS A 66 -10.33 14.33 33.02
C LYS A 66 -8.92 14.59 32.50
N ILE A 67 -8.53 13.89 31.45
CA ILE A 67 -7.22 14.02 30.83
C ILE A 67 -7.38 14.92 29.61
N VAL A 68 -6.51 15.90 29.50
CA VAL A 68 -6.30 16.69 28.29
C VAL A 68 -4.91 16.37 27.79
N SER A 69 -4.79 15.96 26.54
CA SER A 69 -3.50 15.77 25.88
C SER A 69 -3.28 16.81 24.80
N VAL A 70 -2.03 17.18 24.62
CA VAL A 70 -1.54 18.01 23.52
C VAL A 70 -0.55 17.17 22.74
N ASP A 71 -0.93 16.79 21.53
CA ASP A 71 -0.18 15.87 20.68
C ASP A 71 0.46 16.64 19.53
N THR A 72 1.74 16.43 19.27
CA THR A 72 2.47 17.00 18.14
C THR A 72 3.57 16.06 17.68
N PHE A 73 4.13 16.36 16.52
CA PHE A 73 5.34 15.71 16.01
C PHE A 73 6.51 16.68 16.05
N ILE A 74 7.60 16.27 16.68
CA ILE A 74 8.87 16.98 16.64
C ILE A 74 9.67 16.40 15.47
N THR A 75 10.11 17.28 14.58
CA THR A 75 10.94 16.88 13.43
C THR A 75 12.27 17.62 13.49
N ASN A 76 13.29 17.09 12.84
CA ASN A 76 14.55 17.82 12.69
C ASN A 76 14.57 18.81 11.52
N THR A 77 13.43 19.02 10.86
CA THR A 77 13.29 20.03 9.80
C THR A 77 13.54 21.43 10.34
N GLY A 78 14.41 22.18 9.69
CA GLY A 78 14.81 23.54 10.11
C GLY A 78 15.84 23.58 11.24
N ILE A 79 16.31 22.45 11.74
CA ILE A 79 17.33 22.37 12.77
C ILE A 79 18.71 22.40 12.14
N HIS A 80 19.41 23.54 12.25
CA HIS A 80 20.73 23.72 11.63
C HIS A 80 21.88 23.11 12.44
N GLU A 81 21.71 22.97 13.73
CA GLU A 81 22.70 22.41 14.65
C GLU A 81 22.05 21.38 15.58
N ALA A 82 22.66 20.21 15.68
CA ALA A 82 22.19 19.16 16.57
C ALA A 82 22.25 19.60 18.03
N PHE A 83 21.19 19.32 18.79
CA PHE A 83 21.11 19.69 20.20
C PHE A 83 20.53 18.56 21.06
N ARG A 84 20.63 18.69 22.38
CA ARG A 84 19.97 17.79 23.32
C ARG A 84 18.63 18.38 23.74
N MET A 85 17.55 17.61 23.60
CA MET A 85 16.19 18.03 23.95
C MET A 85 15.99 17.94 25.46
N SER A 86 16.49 18.90 26.22
CA SER A 86 16.48 18.87 27.68
C SER A 86 15.33 19.65 28.31
N GLU A 87 14.58 20.41 27.52
CA GLU A 87 13.46 21.20 28.04
C GLU A 87 12.31 21.27 27.03
N ILE A 88 11.08 21.30 27.54
CA ILE A 88 9.86 21.58 26.79
C ILE A 88 9.06 22.64 27.49
N GLY A 89 8.59 23.65 26.76
CA GLY A 89 7.64 24.64 27.19
C GLY A 89 6.32 24.52 26.47
N LEU A 90 5.22 24.44 27.22
CA LEU A 90 3.86 24.52 26.69
C LEU A 90 3.31 25.92 26.96
N PHE A 91 2.92 26.61 25.90
CA PHE A 91 2.44 28.00 25.96
C PHE A 91 0.92 28.06 25.82
N ALA A 92 0.33 29.04 26.48
CA ALA A 92 -1.10 29.29 26.43
C ALA A 92 -1.40 30.79 26.37
N GLN A 93 -2.59 31.14 25.90
CA GLN A 93 -3.09 32.50 25.83
C GLN A 93 -3.74 32.93 27.16
N ASP A 94 -3.16 33.90 27.85
CA ASP A 94 -3.78 34.58 28.97
C ASP A 94 -4.49 35.85 28.46
N PRO A 95 -5.74 36.14 28.89
CA PRO A 95 -6.49 37.31 28.41
C PRO A 95 -5.86 38.65 28.81
N ASP A 96 -5.10 38.69 29.90
CA ASP A 96 -4.52 39.94 30.45
C ASP A 96 -3.04 40.09 30.10
N LYS A 97 -2.30 38.97 30.03
CA LYS A 97 -0.84 38.93 29.86
C LYS A 97 -0.37 38.57 28.45
N GLY A 98 -1.29 38.11 27.58
CA GLY A 98 -0.93 37.60 26.27
C GLY A 98 -0.46 36.13 26.30
N GLU A 99 0.46 35.78 25.42
CA GLU A 99 1.05 34.41 25.40
C GLU A 99 1.98 34.23 26.61
N ILE A 100 1.76 33.18 27.38
CA ILE A 100 2.53 32.84 28.58
C ILE A 100 3.07 31.41 28.50
N LEU A 101 4.17 31.15 29.18
CA LEU A 101 4.64 29.80 29.47
C LEU A 101 3.72 29.17 30.52
N TYR A 102 2.85 28.26 30.10
CA TYR A 102 1.88 27.60 30.98
C TYR A 102 2.53 26.50 31.83
N ALA A 103 3.32 25.66 31.17
CA ALA A 103 4.01 24.54 31.80
C ALA A 103 5.42 24.37 31.25
N TYR A 104 6.31 23.92 32.12
CA TYR A 104 7.71 23.67 31.80
C TYR A 104 8.12 22.28 32.26
N LEU A 105 8.85 21.59 31.43
CA LEU A 105 9.28 20.20 31.63
C LEU A 105 10.77 20.11 31.36
N THR A 106 11.47 19.25 32.08
CA THR A 106 12.88 18.97 31.87
C THR A 106 13.14 17.48 31.77
N ASP A 107 14.18 17.14 31.03
CA ASP A 107 14.72 15.78 30.94
C ASP A 107 16.16 15.79 31.46
N PRO A 108 16.49 15.04 32.54
CA PRO A 108 17.85 14.93 33.02
C PRO A 108 18.78 14.12 32.14
N GLU A 109 18.22 13.25 31.30
CA GLU A 109 18.96 12.39 30.36
C GLU A 109 18.50 12.62 28.89
N PRO A 110 18.71 13.84 28.36
CA PRO A 110 18.06 14.27 27.14
C PRO A 110 18.58 13.54 25.90
N ASP A 111 17.63 13.10 25.06
CA ASP A 111 17.93 12.58 23.74
C ASP A 111 18.50 13.65 22.81
N ARG A 112 19.29 13.22 21.85
CA ARG A 112 19.90 14.12 20.86
C ARG A 112 19.01 14.25 19.62
N MET A 113 18.62 15.48 19.32
CA MET A 113 18.00 15.83 18.04
C MET A 113 19.10 16.15 17.02
N PRO A 114 19.19 15.42 15.89
CA PRO A 114 20.18 15.71 14.86
C PRO A 114 19.80 16.94 14.03
N ALA A 115 20.80 17.54 13.38
CA ALA A 115 20.56 18.60 12.41
C ALA A 115 19.85 18.06 11.15
N GLU A 116 19.12 18.93 10.47
CA GLU A 116 18.56 18.67 9.15
C GLU A 116 19.66 18.40 8.09
N GLY A 117 19.37 17.59 7.08
CA GLY A 117 20.26 17.30 5.96
C GLY A 117 21.30 16.22 6.21
N GLY A 118 21.30 15.59 7.41
CA GLY A 118 22.04 14.37 7.66
C GLY A 118 21.34 13.13 7.09
N SER A 119 21.98 11.96 7.26
CA SER A 119 21.39 10.66 6.87
C SER A 119 20.19 10.24 7.74
N VAL A 120 19.92 10.95 8.82
CA VAL A 120 18.85 10.64 9.78
C VAL A 120 17.77 11.70 9.70
N VAL A 121 16.57 11.28 9.27
CA VAL A 121 15.34 12.08 9.38
C VAL A 121 14.62 11.63 10.65
N VAL A 122 14.37 12.58 11.55
CA VAL A 122 13.67 12.31 12.81
C VAL A 122 12.26 12.85 12.71
N SER A 123 11.29 12.02 13.07
CA SER A 123 9.92 12.43 13.34
C SER A 123 9.50 11.70 14.62
N GLN A 124 9.33 12.44 15.69
CA GLN A 124 9.03 11.90 17.02
C GLN A 124 7.68 12.42 17.49
N GLU A 125 6.78 11.53 17.87
CA GLU A 125 5.52 11.92 18.48
C GLU A 125 5.78 12.40 19.93
N LEU A 126 5.23 13.56 20.27
CA LEU A 126 5.23 14.14 21.59
C LEU A 126 3.79 14.29 22.07
N THR A 127 3.46 13.66 23.18
CA THR A 127 2.18 13.84 23.86
C THR A 127 2.41 14.42 25.25
N ILE A 128 1.87 15.59 25.51
CA ILE A 128 1.85 16.22 26.84
C ILE A 128 0.47 15.98 27.45
N GLY A 129 0.40 15.07 28.40
CA GLY A 129 -0.83 14.74 29.12
C GLY A 129 -0.98 15.60 30.37
N MET A 130 -2.18 16.13 30.60
CA MET A 130 -2.54 16.90 31.78
C MET A 130 -3.78 16.31 32.42
N VAL A 131 -3.70 16.00 33.72
CA VAL A 131 -4.85 15.50 34.48
C VAL A 131 -5.39 16.64 35.34
N PHE A 132 -6.64 17.01 35.08
CA PHE A 132 -7.35 18.01 35.85
C PHE A 132 -8.14 17.34 36.99
N SER A 133 -7.79 17.62 38.22
CA SER A 133 -8.56 17.14 39.38
C SER A 133 -9.55 18.20 39.88
N ASN A 134 -10.64 17.74 40.50
CA ASN A 134 -11.62 18.66 41.13
C ASN A 134 -11.03 19.45 42.32
N THR A 135 -9.82 19.10 42.75
CA THR A 135 -9.09 19.78 43.84
C THR A 135 -8.11 20.83 43.34
N GLY A 136 -8.15 21.16 42.03
CA GLY A 136 -7.28 22.19 41.45
C GLY A 136 -5.85 21.75 41.13
N ASN A 137 -5.50 20.52 41.43
CA ASN A 137 -4.17 19.97 41.08
C ASN A 137 -4.15 19.51 39.63
N VAL A 138 -3.20 20.00 38.86
CA VAL A 138 -2.90 19.53 37.49
C VAL A 138 -1.65 18.69 37.56
N SER A 139 -1.75 17.43 37.11
CA SER A 139 -0.61 16.54 36.92
C SER A 139 -0.25 16.52 35.46
N LEU A 140 1.01 16.76 35.14
CA LEU A 140 1.53 16.72 33.78
C LEU A 140 2.35 15.44 33.58
N THR A 141 2.11 14.80 32.45
CA THR A 141 2.84 13.60 32.02
C THR A 141 3.24 13.79 30.56
N VAL A 142 4.46 13.42 30.19
CA VAL A 142 4.92 13.40 28.81
C VAL A 142 5.13 11.98 28.39
N ASN A 143 4.61 11.64 27.23
CA ASN A 143 4.92 10.41 26.54
C ASN A 143 5.56 10.76 25.19
N MET A 144 6.79 10.30 25.00
CA MET A 144 7.46 10.40 23.71
C MET A 144 7.32 9.06 23.02
N GLY A 145 6.56 9.04 21.92
CA GLY A 145 6.42 7.87 21.08
C GLY A 145 7.77 7.40 20.53
N ALA A 146 7.88 6.12 20.20
CA ALA A 146 9.11 5.55 19.68
C ALA A 146 9.59 6.32 18.44
N LEU A 147 10.87 6.68 18.44
CA LEU A 147 11.55 7.21 17.26
C LEU A 147 11.50 6.17 16.13
N VAL A 148 10.81 6.48 15.05
CA VAL A 148 10.91 5.70 13.82
C VAL A 148 12.09 6.24 13.02
N THR A 149 13.19 5.50 12.97
CA THR A 149 14.35 5.88 12.15
C THR A 149 14.04 5.68 10.68
N HIS A 150 14.77 6.40 9.81
CA HIS A 150 14.68 6.17 8.36
C HIS A 150 14.95 4.71 7.98
N GLU A 151 15.87 4.06 8.68
CA GLU A 151 16.19 2.64 8.49
C GLU A 151 15.01 1.73 8.84
N GLN A 152 14.35 1.99 9.97
CA GLN A 152 13.15 1.23 10.37
C GLN A 152 12.01 1.42 9.37
N LEU A 153 11.79 2.66 8.91
CA LEU A 153 10.78 2.94 7.88
C LEU A 153 11.12 2.24 6.56
N THR A 154 12.39 2.30 6.15
CA THR A 154 12.88 1.64 4.93
C THR A 154 12.72 0.12 5.03
N GLU A 155 13.02 -0.47 6.18
CA GLU A 155 12.85 -1.90 6.41
C GLU A 155 11.37 -2.31 6.38
N VAL A 156 10.48 -1.54 7.03
CA VAL A 156 9.03 -1.81 6.99
C VAL A 156 8.47 -1.70 5.57
N VAL A 157 8.88 -0.68 4.82
CA VAL A 157 8.49 -0.51 3.41
C VAL A 157 9.02 -1.64 2.55
N LYS A 158 10.27 -2.05 2.78
CA LYS A 158 10.86 -3.21 2.09
C LYS A 158 10.10 -4.49 2.40
N GLN A 159 9.83 -4.77 3.68
CA GLN A 159 9.04 -5.93 4.10
C GLN A 159 7.66 -5.93 3.48
N HIS A 160 6.98 -4.77 3.42
CA HIS A 160 5.70 -4.62 2.75
C HIS A 160 5.77 -4.93 1.26
N ASN A 161 6.81 -4.46 0.57
CA ASN A 161 7.00 -4.69 -0.86
C ASN A 161 7.39 -6.14 -1.18
N ASP A 162 8.14 -6.79 -0.27
CA ASP A 162 8.57 -8.18 -0.40
C ASP A 162 7.46 -9.18 0.01
N ASP A 163 6.47 -8.72 0.78
CA ASP A 163 5.35 -9.55 1.20
C ASP A 163 4.36 -9.77 0.03
N THR A 164 4.39 -10.97 -0.52
CA THR A 164 3.46 -11.39 -1.59
C THR A 164 1.99 -11.33 -1.17
N ASN A 165 1.68 -11.24 0.12
CA ASN A 165 0.34 -11.13 0.67
C ASN A 165 -0.07 -9.70 1.01
N ALA A 166 0.85 -8.73 1.01
CA ALA A 166 0.57 -7.33 1.33
C ALA A 166 -0.57 -6.74 0.48
N HIS A 167 -0.66 -7.18 -0.76
CA HIS A 167 -1.74 -6.82 -1.70
C HIS A 167 -2.59 -8.04 -2.09
N GLY A 168 -2.73 -9.02 -1.20
CA GLY A 168 -3.31 -10.33 -1.49
C GLY A 168 -4.62 -10.29 -2.27
N GLY A 169 -5.55 -9.43 -1.88
CA GLY A 169 -6.82 -9.28 -2.60
C GLY A 169 -6.65 -8.70 -4.02
N LEU A 170 -5.73 -7.75 -4.22
CA LEU A 170 -5.48 -7.12 -5.51
C LEU A 170 -4.73 -8.06 -6.46
N LEU A 171 -3.69 -8.73 -5.96
CA LEU A 171 -2.93 -9.72 -6.73
C LEU A 171 -3.79 -10.92 -7.12
N GLN A 172 -4.65 -11.38 -6.20
CA GLN A 172 -5.60 -12.45 -6.47
C GLN A 172 -6.61 -12.05 -7.56
N LYS A 173 -7.11 -10.82 -7.51
CA LYS A 173 -8.01 -10.27 -8.53
C LYS A 173 -7.32 -10.17 -9.90
N LEU A 174 -6.10 -9.66 -9.94
CA LEU A 174 -5.30 -9.58 -11.16
C LEU A 174 -5.02 -10.97 -11.75
N LYS A 175 -4.65 -11.94 -10.91
CA LYS A 175 -4.43 -13.32 -11.32
C LYS A 175 -5.71 -13.95 -11.89
N SER A 176 -6.85 -13.71 -11.26
CA SER A 176 -8.15 -14.16 -11.76
C SER A 176 -8.49 -13.53 -13.10
N GLN A 177 -8.32 -12.20 -13.23
CA GLN A 177 -8.55 -11.48 -14.50
C GLN A 177 -7.64 -11.98 -15.63
N LEU A 178 -6.36 -12.23 -15.34
CA LEU A 178 -5.41 -12.77 -16.31
C LEU A 178 -5.79 -14.19 -16.72
N THR A 179 -6.21 -15.03 -15.78
CA THR A 179 -6.69 -16.38 -16.08
C THR A 179 -7.93 -16.33 -16.95
N THR A 180 -8.90 -15.49 -16.62
CA THR A 180 -10.11 -15.29 -17.42
C THR A 180 -9.75 -14.80 -18.82
N HIS A 181 -8.88 -13.80 -18.95
CA HIS A 181 -8.42 -13.29 -20.24
C HIS A 181 -7.75 -14.38 -21.09
N ASN A 182 -6.90 -15.21 -20.50
CA ASN A 182 -6.18 -16.27 -21.21
C ASN A 182 -7.09 -17.44 -21.64
N THR A 183 -8.23 -17.62 -20.98
CA THR A 183 -9.19 -18.68 -21.27
C THR A 183 -10.39 -18.20 -22.07
N ASP A 184 -10.62 -16.90 -22.12
CA ASP A 184 -11.71 -16.30 -22.89
C ASP A 184 -11.32 -16.17 -24.36
N LEU A 185 -11.95 -16.99 -25.18
CA LEU A 185 -11.73 -17.00 -26.63
C LEU A 185 -12.14 -15.68 -27.31
N SER A 186 -12.97 -14.86 -26.66
CA SER A 186 -13.39 -13.54 -27.15
C SER A 186 -12.42 -12.40 -26.75
N SER A 187 -11.40 -12.68 -25.96
CA SER A 187 -10.45 -11.66 -25.49
C SER A 187 -9.60 -11.03 -26.60
N HIS A 188 -9.54 -11.67 -27.76
CA HIS A 188 -8.76 -11.21 -28.91
C HIS A 188 -9.60 -11.15 -30.19
N PRO A 189 -10.60 -10.28 -30.27
CA PRO A 189 -11.55 -10.27 -31.41
C PRO A 189 -10.87 -10.06 -32.75
N ALA A 190 -9.81 -9.27 -32.83
CA ALA A 190 -9.08 -9.06 -34.08
C ALA A 190 -8.41 -10.34 -34.60
N ILE A 191 -7.97 -11.23 -33.72
CA ILE A 191 -7.36 -12.52 -34.08
C ILE A 191 -8.46 -13.51 -34.49
N THR A 192 -9.54 -13.58 -33.71
CA THR A 192 -10.66 -14.47 -34.01
C THR A 192 -11.34 -14.10 -35.33
N ASP A 193 -11.49 -12.81 -35.63
CA ASP A 193 -12.00 -12.30 -36.90
C ASP A 193 -11.07 -12.63 -38.09
N ALA A 194 -9.75 -12.54 -37.86
CA ALA A 194 -8.78 -12.92 -38.90
C ALA A 194 -8.84 -14.43 -39.21
N ILE A 195 -8.98 -15.26 -38.16
CA ILE A 195 -9.14 -16.71 -38.30
C ILE A 195 -10.46 -17.02 -39.05
N ALA A 196 -11.56 -16.38 -38.68
CA ALA A 196 -12.84 -16.55 -39.33
C ALA A 196 -12.78 -16.21 -40.85
N LYS A 197 -12.09 -15.11 -41.20
CA LYS A 197 -11.85 -14.74 -42.61
C LYS A 197 -11.03 -15.77 -43.37
N ILE A 198 -9.98 -16.33 -42.76
CA ILE A 198 -9.15 -17.38 -43.37
C ILE A 198 -9.97 -18.64 -43.61
N LEU A 199 -10.87 -18.95 -42.68
CA LEU A 199 -11.74 -20.13 -42.79
C LEU A 199 -12.96 -19.89 -43.71
N GLY A 200 -13.21 -18.66 -44.16
CA GLY A 200 -14.40 -18.29 -44.90
C GLY A 200 -15.70 -18.40 -44.11
N ALA A 201 -15.60 -18.28 -42.78
CA ALA A 201 -16.69 -18.40 -41.82
C ALA A 201 -17.06 -17.06 -41.23
N THR A 202 -18.29 -16.91 -40.71
CA THR A 202 -18.72 -15.75 -39.95
C THR A 202 -18.26 -15.82 -38.51
N ASP A 203 -18.08 -17.03 -37.99
CA ASP A 203 -17.52 -17.30 -36.66
C ASP A 203 -16.57 -18.50 -36.77
N TRP A 204 -15.34 -18.34 -36.25
CA TRP A 204 -14.34 -19.41 -36.24
C TRP A 204 -14.73 -20.59 -35.34
N GLN A 205 -15.57 -20.36 -34.33
CA GLN A 205 -16.08 -21.41 -33.43
C GLN A 205 -17.13 -22.32 -34.10
N GLU A 206 -17.93 -21.74 -34.97
CA GLU A 206 -18.95 -22.49 -35.72
C GLU A 206 -18.35 -23.35 -36.84
N ASN A 207 -17.16 -22.97 -37.31
CA ASN A 207 -16.46 -23.68 -38.38
C ASN A 207 -15.04 -24.04 -37.88
N PRO A 208 -14.92 -24.98 -36.97
CA PRO A 208 -13.61 -25.41 -36.50
C PRO A 208 -12.78 -25.98 -37.63
N VAL A 209 -11.48 -25.69 -37.61
CA VAL A 209 -10.53 -26.26 -38.57
C VAL A 209 -10.63 -27.78 -38.49
N ALA A 210 -10.87 -28.41 -39.63
CA ALA A 210 -10.95 -29.86 -39.71
C ALA A 210 -9.69 -30.51 -39.13
N THR A 211 -9.87 -31.34 -38.14
CA THR A 211 -8.76 -32.09 -37.56
C THR A 211 -8.23 -33.13 -38.55
N LEU A 212 -7.00 -33.61 -38.34
CA LEU A 212 -6.45 -34.70 -39.11
C LEU A 212 -7.37 -35.96 -39.08
N LYS A 213 -8.14 -36.13 -38.01
CA LYS A 213 -9.12 -37.18 -37.84
C LYS A 213 -10.33 -36.95 -38.76
N ASP A 214 -10.82 -35.70 -38.83
CA ASP A 214 -11.96 -35.37 -39.71
C ASP A 214 -11.58 -35.51 -41.17
N ILE A 215 -10.40 -35.07 -41.57
CA ILE A 215 -9.86 -35.25 -42.91
C ILE A 215 -9.74 -36.74 -43.25
N LYS A 216 -9.17 -37.55 -42.35
CA LYS A 216 -9.06 -39.00 -42.53
C LYS A 216 -10.42 -39.67 -42.63
N THR A 217 -11.39 -39.23 -41.81
CA THR A 217 -12.76 -39.77 -41.85
C THR A 217 -13.42 -39.45 -43.22
N LYS A 218 -13.34 -38.21 -43.67
CA LYS A 218 -13.91 -37.78 -44.96
C LYS A 218 -13.22 -38.41 -46.14
N LEU A 219 -11.91 -38.56 -46.11
CA LEU A 219 -11.17 -39.30 -47.13
C LEU A 219 -11.53 -40.79 -47.12
N GLY A 220 -11.79 -41.35 -45.92
CA GLY A 220 -12.27 -42.72 -45.79
C GLY A 220 -13.66 -42.95 -46.36
N GLU A 221 -14.56 -41.93 -46.28
CA GLU A 221 -15.92 -42.01 -46.87
C GLU A 221 -15.95 -41.96 -48.38
N GLY A 222 -14.98 -41.31 -49.04
CA GLY A 222 -14.88 -41.20 -50.53
C GLY A 222 -13.49 -41.49 -51.08
N GLY A 223 -12.52 -41.76 -50.19
CA GLY A 223 -11.13 -41.98 -50.56
C GLY A 223 -10.85 -43.43 -51.00
N ILE A 224 -9.65 -43.64 -51.51
CA ILE A 224 -9.16 -44.98 -51.90
C ILE A 224 -8.81 -45.76 -50.64
N VAL A 225 -9.45 -46.88 -50.38
CA VAL A 225 -9.23 -47.74 -49.20
C VAL A 225 -8.33 -48.93 -49.50
N ALA A 226 -8.22 -49.30 -50.76
CA ALA A 226 -7.28 -50.29 -51.19
C ALA A 226 -6.93 -50.10 -52.69
N GLN A 227 -5.71 -50.39 -53.06
CA GLN A 227 -5.24 -50.29 -54.44
C GLN A 227 -4.12 -51.31 -54.73
N ARG A 228 -4.04 -51.72 -55.95
CA ARG A 228 -2.94 -52.49 -56.48
C ARG A 228 -2.70 -52.07 -57.95
N PHE A 229 -1.48 -51.69 -58.23
CA PHE A 229 -1.08 -51.27 -59.57
C PHE A 229 -0.21 -52.37 -60.23
N GLY A 230 -0.37 -52.55 -61.51
CA GLY A 230 0.36 -53.51 -62.30
C GLY A 230 -0.36 -53.73 -63.66
N GLU A 231 0.08 -54.71 -64.41
CA GLU A 231 -0.60 -55.10 -65.66
C GLU A 231 -2.07 -55.48 -65.42
N SER A 232 -2.34 -56.02 -64.24
CA SER A 232 -3.69 -56.10 -63.68
C SER A 232 -3.71 -55.48 -62.30
N GLY A 233 -4.79 -54.77 -61.97
CA GLY A 233 -4.88 -54.08 -60.76
C GLY A 233 -6.31 -53.67 -60.35
N PHE A 234 -6.40 -52.95 -59.24
CA PHE A 234 -7.67 -52.39 -58.81
C PHE A 234 -7.46 -51.14 -57.97
N VAL A 235 -8.47 -50.32 -57.95
CA VAL A 235 -8.65 -49.23 -56.98
C VAL A 235 -10.01 -49.40 -56.37
N LYS A 236 -10.05 -49.53 -55.03
CA LYS A 236 -11.28 -49.62 -54.26
C LYS A 236 -11.49 -48.38 -53.46
N TYR A 237 -12.64 -47.77 -53.58
CA TYR A 237 -13.04 -46.59 -52.80
C TYR A 237 -13.83 -46.97 -51.52
N ALA A 238 -13.82 -46.09 -50.52
CA ALA A 238 -14.50 -46.33 -49.26
C ALA A 238 -16.03 -46.53 -49.44
N ASN A 239 -16.62 -45.90 -50.43
CA ASN A 239 -18.05 -46.05 -50.79
C ASN A 239 -18.38 -47.39 -51.47
N GLY A 240 -17.40 -48.28 -51.53
CA GLY A 240 -17.56 -49.61 -52.16
C GLY A 240 -17.33 -49.64 -53.64
N PHE A 241 -17.20 -48.49 -54.30
CA PHE A 241 -16.88 -48.47 -55.75
C PHE A 241 -15.48 -49.04 -55.99
N THR A 242 -15.37 -49.90 -56.94
CA THR A 242 -14.10 -50.56 -57.31
C THR A 242 -13.87 -50.49 -58.79
N ILE A 243 -12.73 -49.99 -59.22
CA ILE A 243 -12.25 -50.02 -60.57
C ILE A 243 -11.20 -51.15 -60.64
N GLN A 244 -11.38 -52.08 -61.59
CA GLN A 244 -10.43 -53.15 -61.83
C GLN A 244 -10.01 -53.13 -63.29
N TRP A 245 -8.76 -53.48 -63.57
CA TRP A 245 -8.22 -53.60 -64.88
C TRP A 245 -7.31 -54.86 -65.00
N GLY A 246 -7.17 -55.39 -66.16
CA GLY A 246 -6.26 -56.53 -66.42
C GLY A 246 -6.24 -56.85 -67.84
N TYR A 247 -5.23 -57.62 -68.28
CA TYR A 247 -5.17 -58.20 -69.63
C TYR A 247 -6.02 -59.45 -69.65
N GLY A 248 -7.14 -59.35 -70.33
CA GLY A 248 -7.89 -60.55 -70.76
C GLY A 248 -7.25 -61.10 -72.04
N ASN A 249 -6.93 -62.39 -72.07
CA ASN A 249 -6.57 -63.08 -73.31
C ASN A 249 -7.78 -63.06 -74.24
N GLN A 250 -7.72 -62.13 -75.20
CA GLN A 250 -8.63 -62.11 -76.38
C GLN A 250 -10.15 -62.13 -76.06
N ASN A 251 -10.71 -61.06 -75.65
CA ASN A 251 -11.97 -60.51 -76.16
C ASN A 251 -12.28 -59.23 -75.45
N TYR A 252 -12.52 -58.18 -76.17
CA TYR A 252 -12.85 -56.83 -75.65
C TYR A 252 -14.30 -56.75 -75.10
N GLU A 253 -14.72 -57.74 -74.37
CA GLU A 253 -16.02 -57.71 -73.74
C GLU A 253 -15.83 -58.00 -72.25
N ASP A 254 -15.78 -57.02 -71.46
CA ASP A 254 -16.23 -56.99 -70.10
C ASP A 254 -15.40 -56.00 -69.25
N LEU A 255 -15.72 -54.75 -69.40
CA LEU A 255 -15.49 -53.81 -68.31
C LEU A 255 -16.65 -54.00 -67.34
N THR A 256 -16.51 -54.94 -66.40
CA THR A 256 -17.55 -55.15 -65.41
C THR A 256 -17.41 -54.11 -64.30
N ILE A 257 -18.26 -53.10 -64.33
CA ILE A 257 -18.43 -52.19 -63.19
C ILE A 257 -19.42 -52.83 -62.24
N SER A 258 -18.95 -53.44 -61.17
CA SER A 258 -19.84 -53.99 -60.14
C SER A 258 -19.93 -52.97 -58.92
N LYS A 259 -21.14 -52.55 -58.69
CA LYS A 259 -21.52 -51.77 -57.45
C LYS A 259 -22.08 -52.78 -56.45
N LYS A 260 -21.43 -53.03 -55.32
CA LYS A 260 -22.01 -53.73 -54.23
C LYS A 260 -22.37 -52.72 -53.12
#